data_9f8d94fe5a3ced3bb7a4dc85c650bbbd
#
_entry.id   9f8d94fe5a3ced3bb7a4dc85c650bbbd
#
_cell.length_a   1.000
_cell.length_b   1.000
_cell.length_c   1.000
_cell.angle_alpha   90.00
_cell.angle_beta   90.00
_cell.angle_gamma   90.00
#
_symmetry.space_group_name_H-M   'P 1'
#
loop_
_entity.id
_entity.type
_entity.pdbx_description
1 polymer ?
#
loop_
_entity_poly.entity_id
_entity_poly.type
_entity_poly.pdbx_seq_one_letter_code
_entity_poly.pdbx_strand_id
1 'polypeptide(L)'
;MFSDFQALELDHFAEMDTVHSSQDSKRVILTFFLTREKLFLAFIMNRCTKGAVKLVFNKLEHQLGTYDFLTLFNTILTDRGSEFGDPESLENGVNGIMRSSIYYCDPMRSGQKGGIEQAHTMLRMILPKKTSFEYLTQW
;
A
#
# COMPACT_ATOMS: atom_id res chain seq x y z
N MET A 1 0.92 12.57 10.60
CA MET A 1 1.59 13.45 9.61
C MET A 1 3.01 12.95 9.35
N PHE A 2 3.60 13.38 8.26
CA PHE A 2 4.94 12.93 7.90
C PHE A 2 6.00 13.31 8.93
N SER A 3 5.85 14.48 9.56
CA SER A 3 6.77 14.89 10.63
C SER A 3 6.76 13.92 11.81
N ASP A 4 5.60 13.35 12.14
CA ASP A 4 5.52 12.34 13.20
C ASP A 4 6.23 11.06 12.78
N PHE A 5 6.11 10.70 11.51
CA PHE A 5 6.81 9.55 10.95
C PHE A 5 8.33 9.76 10.99
N GLN A 6 8.80 10.94 10.57
CA GLN A 6 10.24 11.25 10.60
C GLN A 6 10.81 11.19 12.02
N ALA A 7 10.03 11.59 13.02
CA ALA A 7 10.49 11.56 14.40
C ALA A 7 10.78 10.15 14.92
N LEU A 8 10.23 9.12 14.27
CA LEU A 8 10.47 7.73 14.63
C LEU A 8 11.83 7.22 14.19
N GLU A 9 12.47 7.88 13.22
CA GLU A 9 13.79 7.51 12.67
C GLU A 9 13.88 6.02 12.31
N LEU A 10 12.83 5.52 11.64
CA LEU A 10 12.72 4.11 11.30
C LEU A 10 13.57 3.76 10.07
N ASP A 11 14.26 2.63 10.14
CA ASP A 11 14.93 2.02 8.98
C ASP A 11 14.10 0.89 8.36
N HIS A 12 12.98 0.52 8.99
CA HIS A 12 12.10 -0.55 8.55
C HIS A 12 10.64 -0.08 8.60
N PHE A 13 10.09 0.16 7.44
CA PHE A 13 8.67 0.49 7.28
C PHE A 13 8.22 0.07 5.89
N ALA A 14 6.92 0.08 5.66
CA ALA A 14 6.35 -0.17 4.34
C ALA A 14 5.86 1.15 3.73
N GLU A 15 6.10 1.32 2.45
CA GLU A 15 5.48 2.39 1.67
C GLU A 15 4.32 1.79 0.89
N MET A 16 3.18 2.47 0.84
CA MET A 16 1.96 1.97 0.21
C MET A 16 1.42 3.00 -0.78
N ASP A 17 0.98 2.51 -1.93
CA ASP A 17 0.41 3.37 -2.97
C ASP A 17 -0.49 2.56 -3.89
N THR A 18 -1.18 3.24 -4.80
CA THR A 18 -1.97 2.59 -5.85
C THR A 18 -1.45 2.98 -7.22
N VAL A 19 -1.54 2.04 -8.16
CA VAL A 19 -1.22 2.27 -9.57
C VAL A 19 -2.51 2.09 -10.36
N HIS A 20 -2.87 3.13 -11.12
CA HIS A 20 -4.13 3.17 -11.85
C HIS A 20 -4.01 2.54 -13.23
N SER A 21 -5.10 1.92 -13.67
CA SER A 21 -5.25 1.34 -14.98
C SER A 21 -5.55 2.43 -16.03
N SER A 22 -5.80 2.00 -17.26
CA SER A 22 -6.35 2.86 -18.30
C SER A 22 -7.77 3.30 -17.94
N GLN A 23 -8.27 4.31 -18.66
CA GLN A 23 -9.59 4.89 -18.36
C GLN A 23 -10.76 3.91 -18.57
N ASP A 24 -10.56 2.86 -19.34
CA ASP A 24 -11.60 1.85 -19.60
C ASP A 24 -11.70 0.78 -18.52
N SER A 25 -10.85 0.84 -17.50
CA SER A 25 -10.88 -0.11 -16.40
C SER A 25 -10.85 0.61 -15.06
N LYS A 26 -11.64 0.12 -14.10
CA LYS A 26 -11.66 0.63 -12.72
C LYS A 26 -10.70 -0.13 -11.82
N ARG A 27 -10.06 -1.17 -12.34
CA ARG A 27 -9.10 -1.96 -11.57
C ARG A 27 -7.84 -1.15 -11.29
N VAL A 28 -7.29 -1.33 -10.10
CA VAL A 28 -6.03 -0.71 -9.68
C VAL A 28 -5.16 -1.76 -9.04
N ILE A 29 -3.88 -1.45 -8.94
CA ILE A 29 -2.93 -2.30 -8.23
C ILE A 29 -2.54 -1.58 -6.94
N LEU A 30 -2.80 -2.22 -5.79
CA LEU A 30 -2.31 -1.76 -4.51
C LEU A 30 -0.89 -2.28 -4.34
N THR A 31 0.05 -1.38 -4.07
CA THR A 31 1.46 -1.71 -4.00
C THR A 31 2.03 -1.43 -2.63
N PHE A 32 2.97 -2.27 -2.20
CA PHE A 32 3.75 -2.09 -0.99
C PHE A 32 5.23 -2.23 -1.31
N PHE A 33 6.05 -1.36 -0.74
CA PHE A 33 7.50 -1.51 -0.78
C PHE A 33 8.02 -1.63 0.65
N LEU A 34 8.58 -2.80 0.99
CA LEU A 34 9.17 -3.04 2.29
C LEU A 34 10.61 -2.54 2.26
N THR A 35 10.89 -1.46 2.98
CA THR A 35 12.15 -0.71 2.82
C THR A 35 13.39 -1.50 3.24
N ARG A 36 13.29 -2.27 4.32
CA ARG A 36 14.44 -3.06 4.79
C ARG A 36 14.70 -4.25 3.86
N GLU A 37 13.64 -4.99 3.53
CA GLU A 37 13.73 -6.19 2.71
C GLU A 37 13.96 -5.88 1.24
N LYS A 38 13.74 -4.63 0.82
CA LYS A 38 13.78 -4.22 -0.59
C LYS A 38 12.81 -5.04 -1.43
N LEU A 39 11.64 -5.37 -0.86
CA LEU A 39 10.65 -6.22 -1.48
C LEU A 39 9.45 -5.39 -1.94
N PHE A 40 9.06 -5.57 -3.20
CA PHE A 40 7.91 -4.92 -3.80
C PHE A 40 6.77 -5.93 -3.93
N LEU A 41 5.61 -5.60 -3.38
CA LEU A 41 4.42 -6.43 -3.45
C LEU A 41 3.31 -5.68 -4.19
N ALA A 42 2.52 -6.41 -4.97
CA ALA A 42 1.45 -5.83 -5.76
C ALA A 42 0.20 -6.70 -5.68
N PHE A 43 -0.95 -6.06 -5.44
CA PHE A 43 -2.24 -6.74 -5.30
C PHE A 43 -3.27 -6.06 -6.17
N ILE A 44 -4.01 -6.86 -6.96
CA ILE A 44 -5.06 -6.35 -7.84
C ILE A 44 -6.32 -6.08 -7.03
N MET A 45 -6.86 -4.87 -7.17
CA MET A 45 -8.17 -4.51 -6.61
C MET A 45 -9.13 -4.20 -7.75
N ASN A 46 -10.37 -4.65 -7.62
CA ASN A 46 -11.37 -4.39 -8.65
C ASN A 46 -11.79 -2.92 -8.70
N ARG A 47 -11.68 -2.21 -7.58
CA ARG A 47 -12.00 -0.79 -7.47
C ARG A 47 -11.06 -0.13 -6.48
N CYS A 48 -10.85 1.18 -6.65
CA CYS A 48 -10.01 1.97 -5.76
C CYS A 48 -10.89 2.54 -4.64
N THR A 49 -11.17 1.73 -3.63
CA THR A 49 -12.04 2.11 -2.52
C THR A 49 -11.42 1.72 -1.18
N LYS A 50 -11.91 2.36 -0.10
CA LYS A 50 -11.51 2.02 1.26
C LYS A 50 -11.76 0.55 1.58
N GLY A 51 -12.91 0.04 1.16
CA GLY A 51 -13.26 -1.36 1.39
C GLY A 51 -12.36 -2.33 0.66
N ALA A 52 -11.95 -2.00 -0.57
CA ALA A 52 -11.03 -2.85 -1.33
C ALA A 52 -9.65 -2.93 -0.65
N VAL A 53 -9.13 -1.80 -0.16
CA VAL A 53 -7.86 -1.75 0.56
C VAL A 53 -7.95 -2.58 1.83
N LYS A 54 -9.04 -2.44 2.58
CA LYS A 54 -9.27 -3.23 3.80
C LYS A 54 -9.28 -4.73 3.51
N LEU A 55 -9.90 -5.15 2.40
CA LEU A 55 -9.92 -6.56 2.02
C LEU A 55 -8.52 -7.09 1.75
N VAL A 56 -7.66 -6.32 1.11
CA VAL A 56 -6.27 -6.72 0.89
C VAL A 56 -5.54 -6.89 2.22
N PHE A 57 -5.71 -5.96 3.14
CA PHE A 57 -5.12 -6.06 4.48
C PHE A 57 -5.60 -7.32 5.20
N ASN A 58 -6.90 -7.59 5.16
CA ASN A 58 -7.47 -8.76 5.82
C ASN A 58 -6.94 -10.06 5.22
N LYS A 59 -6.81 -10.14 3.90
CA LYS A 59 -6.25 -11.32 3.23
C LYS A 59 -4.79 -11.54 3.58
N LEU A 60 -3.99 -10.46 3.59
CA LEU A 60 -2.59 -10.55 3.96
C LEU A 60 -2.41 -11.03 5.39
N GLU A 61 -3.19 -10.48 6.33
CA GLU A 61 -3.14 -10.92 7.70
C GLU A 61 -3.53 -12.38 7.84
N HIS A 62 -4.55 -12.82 7.10
CA HIS A 62 -4.98 -14.21 7.12
C HIS A 62 -3.90 -15.14 6.58
N GLN A 63 -3.25 -14.77 5.48
CA GLN A 63 -2.24 -15.60 4.83
C GLN A 63 -0.92 -15.66 5.61
N LEU A 64 -0.51 -14.54 6.19
CA LEU A 64 0.76 -14.44 6.92
C LEU A 64 0.63 -14.82 8.39
N GLY A 65 -0.56 -14.64 8.97
CA GLY A 65 -0.77 -14.70 10.40
C GLY A 65 -0.54 -13.32 11.03
N THR A 66 -1.16 -13.08 12.17
CA THR A 66 -1.13 -11.76 12.83
C THR A 66 0.29 -11.34 13.19
N TYR A 67 1.10 -12.27 13.69
CA TYR A 67 2.48 -11.96 14.10
C TYR A 67 3.34 -11.55 12.91
N ASP A 68 3.32 -12.33 11.83
CA ASP A 68 4.15 -12.03 10.65
C ASP A 68 3.67 -10.77 9.95
N PHE A 69 2.35 -10.55 9.90
CA PHE A 69 1.81 -9.31 9.35
C PHE A 69 2.32 -8.11 10.14
N LEU A 70 2.24 -8.17 11.46
CA LEU A 70 2.71 -7.08 12.32
C LEU A 70 4.20 -6.82 12.14
N THR A 71 5.00 -7.89 11.99
CA THR A 71 6.45 -7.76 11.79
C THR A 71 6.78 -7.02 10.51
N LEU A 72 6.07 -7.31 9.42
CA LEU A 72 6.37 -6.74 8.10
C LEU A 72 5.69 -5.39 7.87
N PHE A 73 4.49 -5.20 8.40
CA PHE A 73 3.65 -4.05 8.08
C PHE A 73 3.27 -3.22 9.30
N ASN A 74 4.07 -3.25 10.38
CA ASN A 74 3.70 -2.53 11.60
C ASN A 74 3.67 -1.00 11.42
N THR A 75 4.42 -0.47 10.46
CA THR A 75 4.42 0.96 10.15
C THR A 75 4.31 1.13 8.64
N ILE A 76 3.31 1.90 8.19
CA ILE A 76 3.04 2.11 6.77
C ILE A 76 2.97 3.60 6.50
N LEU A 77 3.73 4.05 5.49
CA LEU A 77 3.69 5.42 4.98
C LEU A 77 2.93 5.44 3.66
N THR A 78 1.92 6.29 3.55
CA THR A 78 1.12 6.42 2.34
C THR A 78 0.76 7.88 2.05
N ASP A 79 0.10 8.12 0.92
CA ASP A 79 -0.42 9.45 0.62
C ASP A 79 -1.84 9.63 1.16
N ARG A 80 -2.45 10.78 0.90
CA ARG A 80 -3.79 11.12 1.39
C ARG A 80 -4.90 10.78 0.40
N GLY A 81 -4.69 9.77 -0.44
CA GLY A 81 -5.73 9.30 -1.35
C GLY A 81 -6.98 8.86 -0.60
N SER A 82 -8.15 9.03 -1.22
CA SER A 82 -9.43 8.69 -0.57
C SER A 82 -9.52 7.22 -0.19
N GLU A 83 -8.85 6.31 -0.94
CA GLU A 83 -8.82 4.88 -0.64
C GLU A 83 -8.09 4.57 0.67
N PHE A 84 -7.28 5.50 1.17
CA PHE A 84 -6.53 5.37 2.42
C PHE A 84 -7.11 6.24 3.54
N GLY A 85 -8.34 6.73 3.37
CA GLY A 85 -8.96 7.69 4.27
C GLY A 85 -9.60 7.10 5.53
N ASP A 86 -9.50 5.79 5.74
CA ASP A 86 -10.01 5.13 6.94
C ASP A 86 -8.91 4.33 7.62
N PRO A 87 -7.95 5.03 8.26
CA PRO A 87 -6.81 4.36 8.86
C PRO A 87 -7.19 3.39 9.98
N GLU A 88 -8.24 3.67 10.74
CA GLU A 88 -8.66 2.79 11.83
C GLU A 88 -8.97 1.38 11.35
N SER A 89 -9.67 1.25 10.23
CA SER A 89 -10.02 -0.07 9.70
C SER A 89 -8.80 -0.82 9.18
N LEU A 90 -7.77 -0.12 8.76
CA LEU A 90 -6.52 -0.74 8.31
C LEU A 90 -5.61 -1.09 9.48
N GLU A 91 -5.59 -0.22 10.51
CA GLU A 91 -4.75 -0.42 11.69
C GLU A 91 -5.24 -1.55 12.58
N ASN A 92 -6.54 -1.81 12.60
CA ASN A 92 -7.12 -2.85 13.46
C ASN A 92 -7.43 -4.11 12.65
N GLY A 93 -6.96 -5.26 13.15
CA GLY A 93 -7.19 -6.53 12.51
C GLY A 93 -8.62 -7.04 12.67
N VAL A 94 -8.92 -8.16 12.02
CA VAL A 94 -10.26 -8.76 12.06
C VAL A 94 -10.65 -9.21 13.47
N ASN A 95 -9.65 -9.47 14.32
CA ASN A 95 -9.87 -9.85 15.72
C ASN A 95 -9.84 -8.66 16.69
N GLY A 96 -9.80 -7.43 16.16
CA GLY A 96 -9.77 -6.21 16.96
C GLY A 96 -8.40 -5.84 17.55
N ILE A 97 -7.36 -6.62 17.25
CA ILE A 97 -5.99 -6.33 17.69
C ILE A 97 -5.32 -5.41 16.68
N MET A 98 -4.62 -4.38 17.17
CA MET A 98 -3.88 -3.48 16.31
C MET A 98 -2.83 -4.25 15.51
N ARG A 99 -2.84 -4.06 14.18
CA ARG A 99 -1.93 -4.77 13.25
C ARG A 99 -0.95 -3.84 12.55
N SER A 100 -1.21 -2.53 12.55
CA SER A 100 -0.39 -1.57 11.80
C SER A 100 -0.60 -0.17 12.34
N SER A 101 0.32 0.74 12.01
CA SER A 101 0.18 2.18 12.23
C SER A 101 0.37 2.89 10.91
N ILE A 102 -0.59 3.72 10.53
CA ILE A 102 -0.61 4.40 9.23
C ILE A 102 -0.15 5.85 9.40
N TYR A 103 0.82 6.24 8.59
CA TYR A 103 1.30 7.63 8.52
C TYR A 103 1.13 8.15 7.11
N TYR A 104 0.89 9.46 6.99
CA TYR A 104 0.62 10.09 5.71
C TYR A 104 1.75 11.04 5.32
N CYS A 105 2.09 11.05 4.02
CA CYS A 105 2.98 12.06 3.46
C CYS A 105 2.33 13.43 3.55
N ASP A 106 3.16 14.48 3.54
CA ASP A 106 2.64 15.84 3.43
C ASP A 106 1.91 16.01 2.09
N PRO A 107 0.90 16.89 2.03
CA PRO A 107 0.20 17.13 0.77
C PRO A 107 1.16 17.49 -0.36
N MET A 108 0.94 16.90 -1.55
CA MET A 108 1.72 17.16 -2.75
C MET A 108 3.21 16.81 -2.64
N ARG A 109 3.56 15.92 -1.70
CA ARG A 109 4.94 15.51 -1.46
C ARG A 109 5.14 14.02 -1.64
N SER A 110 4.74 13.50 -2.81
CA SER A 110 4.87 12.08 -3.13
C SER A 110 6.32 11.60 -3.09
N GLY A 111 7.30 12.48 -3.34
CA GLY A 111 8.72 12.14 -3.25
C GLY A 111 9.17 11.64 -1.87
N GLN A 112 8.35 11.83 -0.82
CA GLN A 112 8.62 11.28 0.50
C GLN A 112 8.54 9.75 0.54
N LYS A 113 7.94 9.13 -0.50
CA LYS A 113 7.90 7.67 -0.68
C LYS A 113 8.86 7.25 -1.80
N GLY A 114 10.15 7.58 -1.65
CA GLY A 114 11.13 7.39 -2.73
C GLY A 114 11.30 5.94 -3.19
N GLY A 115 11.24 4.97 -2.27
CA GLY A 115 11.40 3.57 -2.62
C GLY A 115 10.29 3.03 -3.49
N ILE A 116 9.04 3.33 -3.14
CA ILE A 116 7.89 2.84 -3.91
C ILE A 116 7.78 3.55 -5.26
N GLU A 117 8.18 4.82 -5.35
CA GLU A 117 8.19 5.53 -6.63
C GLU A 117 9.17 4.90 -7.61
N GLN A 118 10.36 4.52 -7.13
CA GLN A 118 11.34 3.83 -7.96
C GLN A 118 10.79 2.47 -8.43
N ALA A 119 10.14 1.73 -7.55
CA ALA A 119 9.52 0.45 -7.89
C ALA A 119 8.40 0.63 -8.92
N HIS A 120 7.62 1.70 -8.81
CA HIS A 120 6.57 2.02 -9.81
C HIS A 120 7.16 2.31 -11.18
N THR A 121 8.30 2.99 -11.23
CA THR A 121 8.99 3.23 -12.49
C THR A 121 9.32 1.91 -13.18
N MET A 122 9.82 0.93 -12.43
CA MET A 122 10.10 -0.39 -12.97
C MET A 122 8.83 -1.13 -13.38
N LEU A 123 7.76 -1.02 -12.60
CA LEU A 123 6.47 -1.63 -12.93
C LEU A 123 5.93 -1.08 -14.25
N ARG A 124 6.08 0.23 -14.49
CA ARG A 124 5.60 0.87 -15.72
C ARG A 124 6.40 0.48 -16.96
N MET A 125 7.56 -0.13 -16.81
CA MET A 125 8.27 -0.74 -17.93
C MET A 125 7.58 -2.02 -18.42
N ILE A 126 6.88 -2.71 -17.50
CA ILE A 126 6.12 -3.92 -17.80
C ILE A 126 4.67 -3.58 -18.14
N LEU A 127 4.07 -2.64 -17.40
CA LEU A 127 2.69 -2.18 -17.56
C LEU A 127 2.69 -0.67 -17.82
N PRO A 128 2.92 -0.23 -19.08
CA PRO A 128 2.97 1.20 -19.40
C PRO A 128 1.66 1.91 -19.05
N LYS A 129 1.73 3.22 -18.86
CA LYS A 129 0.55 4.05 -18.65
C LYS A 129 -0.47 3.80 -19.77
N LYS A 130 -1.76 3.83 -19.42
CA LYS A 130 -2.88 3.54 -20.32
C LYS A 130 -3.06 2.06 -20.66
N THR A 131 -2.23 1.17 -20.11
CA THR A 131 -2.47 -0.27 -20.21
C THR A 131 -3.66 -0.64 -19.33
N SER A 132 -4.62 -1.40 -19.88
CA SER A 132 -5.75 -1.88 -19.11
C SER A 132 -5.34 -3.02 -18.18
N PHE A 133 -5.82 -2.97 -16.94
CA PHE A 133 -5.60 -4.03 -15.95
C PHE A 133 -6.71 -5.06 -15.94
N GLU A 134 -7.65 -4.97 -16.90
CA GLU A 134 -8.85 -5.81 -16.92
C GLU A 134 -8.53 -7.31 -17.01
N TYR A 135 -7.43 -7.64 -17.68
CA TYR A 135 -7.03 -9.02 -17.93
C TYR A 135 -5.95 -9.53 -16.98
N LEU A 136 -5.54 -8.72 -15.99
CA LEU A 136 -4.54 -9.15 -15.02
C LEU A 136 -5.15 -10.15 -14.03
N THR A 137 -4.34 -11.09 -13.59
CA THR A 137 -4.72 -12.05 -12.55
C THR A 137 -3.73 -12.00 -11.40
N GLN A 138 -4.23 -12.30 -10.20
CA GLN A 138 -3.41 -12.33 -8.98
C GLN A 138 -2.89 -13.74 -8.74
N TRP A 139 -1.63 -13.85 -8.39
CA TRP A 139 -1.01 -15.13 -8.00
C TRP A 139 -1.02 -15.31 -6.50
#